data_c46a8008cfd6f11e5fbf802c801b542f
#
_entry.id   c46a8008cfd6f11e5fbf802c801b542f
#
_cell.length_a   1.000
_cell.length_b   1.000
_cell.length_c   1.000
_cell.angle_alpha   90.00
_cell.angle_beta   90.00
_cell.angle_gamma   90.00
#
_symmetry.space_group_name_H-M   'P 1'
#
loop_
_entity.id
_entity.type
_entity.pdbx_description
1 polymer ?
#
loop_
_entity_poly.entity_id
_entity_poly.type
_entity_poly.pdbx_seq_one_letter_code
_entity_poly.pdbx_strand_id
1 'polypeptide(L)'
;MEIKASQVKELRDMTGVAMMDCKKALVECEGDIEKALDLLRSNSALKAEKKSSRVAADGILVVSVNEDYATLVELNSETDFAAKDANFLSFGEKVKEYISKNKIFEASALQESSLEDDRKALVQTIGENIQIRRVVTLEFDSSMNIGIYIHSDSKLGSLVVTKDGNDEIAKDIAMHVSAFNPLCLSQDDIDKEVLEREKAIYQNQAQDSGKPQDIMDKMVDGKIKNCLLYTSPSPRDAS
;
A
#
# COMPACT_ATOMS: atom_id res chain seq x y z
N MET A 1 -1.13 28.12 36.60
CA MET A 1 -2.51 28.33 36.13
C MET A 1 -3.21 26.96 36.08
N GLU A 2 -4.44 26.87 36.55
CA GLU A 2 -5.17 25.59 36.56
C GLU A 2 -5.87 25.41 35.19
N ILE A 3 -5.48 24.38 34.45
CA ILE A 3 -6.05 24.07 33.15
C ILE A 3 -7.41 23.38 33.34
N LYS A 4 -8.47 23.95 32.78
CA LYS A 4 -9.83 23.37 32.87
C LYS A 4 -9.98 22.15 31.95
N ALA A 5 -10.71 21.14 32.42
CA ALA A 5 -10.99 19.93 31.65
C ALA A 5 -11.68 20.21 30.29
N SER A 6 -12.46 21.32 30.24
CA SER A 6 -13.11 21.78 28.98
C SER A 6 -12.10 22.21 27.92
N GLN A 7 -11.04 22.92 28.30
CA GLN A 7 -9.97 23.34 27.38
C GLN A 7 -9.20 22.13 26.82
N VAL A 8 -8.94 21.13 27.68
CA VAL A 8 -8.29 19.88 27.24
C VAL A 8 -9.16 19.11 26.28
N LYS A 9 -10.47 19.07 26.54
CA LYS A 9 -11.44 18.43 25.64
C LYS A 9 -11.51 19.16 24.29
N GLU A 10 -11.61 20.49 24.31
CA GLU A 10 -11.65 21.34 23.11
C GLU A 10 -10.42 21.12 22.23
N LEU A 11 -9.19 21.17 22.79
CA LEU A 11 -7.96 20.93 22.07
C LEU A 11 -7.89 19.51 21.52
N ARG A 12 -8.40 18.51 22.26
CA ARG A 12 -8.50 17.14 21.78
C ARG A 12 -9.50 16.99 20.63
N ASP A 13 -10.66 17.61 20.74
CA ASP A 13 -11.69 17.57 19.67
C ASP A 13 -11.20 18.22 18.38
N MET A 14 -10.32 19.25 18.49
CA MET A 14 -9.67 19.90 17.34
C MET A 14 -8.54 19.08 16.71
N THR A 15 -7.79 18.32 17.52
CA THR A 15 -6.51 17.71 17.09
C THR A 15 -6.56 16.19 16.99
N GLY A 16 -7.52 15.53 17.65
CA GLY A 16 -7.55 14.08 17.81
C GLY A 16 -6.44 13.51 18.72
N VAL A 17 -5.55 14.33 19.23
CA VAL A 17 -4.38 13.92 20.03
C VAL A 17 -4.82 13.42 21.41
N ALA A 18 -4.03 12.51 22.01
CA ALA A 18 -4.31 11.93 23.31
C ALA A 18 -4.50 13.03 24.40
N MET A 19 -5.50 12.86 25.27
CA MET A 19 -5.90 13.85 26.30
C MET A 19 -4.74 14.31 27.18
N MET A 20 -3.81 13.41 27.52
CA MET A 20 -2.65 13.75 28.35
C MET A 20 -1.63 14.65 27.61
N ASP A 21 -1.48 14.47 26.31
CA ASP A 21 -0.60 15.31 25.50
C ASP A 21 -1.22 16.69 25.27
N CYS A 22 -2.54 16.75 25.04
CA CYS A 22 -3.28 18.03 25.02
C CYS A 22 -3.15 18.78 26.35
N LYS A 23 -3.30 18.08 27.48
CA LYS A 23 -3.12 18.69 28.80
C LYS A 23 -1.70 19.24 29.02
N LYS A 24 -0.67 18.46 28.61
CA LYS A 24 0.74 18.90 28.71
C LYS A 24 0.99 20.15 27.87
N ALA A 25 0.51 20.15 26.62
CA ALA A 25 0.65 21.31 25.74
C ALA A 25 -0.03 22.56 26.31
N LEU A 26 -1.25 22.43 26.83
CA LEU A 26 -1.94 23.56 27.49
C LEU A 26 -1.23 24.06 28.74
N VAL A 27 -0.65 23.18 29.56
CA VAL A 27 0.14 23.58 30.73
C VAL A 27 1.37 24.37 30.30
N GLU A 28 2.08 23.89 29.27
CA GLU A 28 3.29 24.54 28.74
C GLU A 28 2.99 25.89 28.08
N CYS A 29 1.80 26.02 27.46
CA CYS A 29 1.32 27.25 26.82
C CYS A 29 0.42 28.11 27.75
N GLU A 30 0.44 27.88 29.05
CA GLU A 30 -0.31 28.66 30.05
C GLU A 30 -1.83 28.77 29.77
N GLY A 31 -2.39 27.75 29.12
CA GLY A 31 -3.82 27.64 28.75
C GLY A 31 -4.20 28.28 27.41
N ASP A 32 -3.25 28.80 26.66
CA ASP A 32 -3.44 29.35 25.32
C ASP A 32 -3.62 28.18 24.32
N ILE A 33 -4.83 28.08 23.76
CA ILE A 33 -5.22 26.98 22.86
C ILE A 33 -4.47 27.08 21.53
N GLU A 34 -4.29 28.28 20.97
CA GLU A 34 -3.60 28.47 19.68
C GLU A 34 -2.12 28.08 19.78
N LYS A 35 -1.43 28.54 20.83
CA LYS A 35 -0.04 28.16 21.10
C LYS A 35 0.10 26.66 21.39
N ALA A 36 -0.86 26.06 22.10
CA ALA A 36 -0.87 24.63 22.36
C ALA A 36 -1.08 23.82 21.07
N LEU A 37 -1.88 24.31 20.14
CA LEU A 37 -2.04 23.72 18.81
C LEU A 37 -0.73 23.73 18.02
N ASP A 38 -0.06 24.88 17.97
CA ASP A 38 1.23 25.03 17.28
C ASP A 38 2.33 24.15 17.91
N LEU A 39 2.34 24.07 19.24
CA LEU A 39 3.25 23.18 19.98
C LEU A 39 2.98 21.71 19.64
N LEU A 40 1.71 21.28 19.56
CA LEU A 40 1.37 19.92 19.17
C LEU A 40 1.78 19.62 17.74
N ARG A 41 1.61 20.56 16.80
CA ARG A 41 2.09 20.43 15.41
C ARG A 41 3.62 20.27 15.34
N SER A 42 4.35 21.12 16.05
CA SER A 42 5.81 21.01 16.15
C SER A 42 6.26 19.67 16.73
N ASN A 43 5.59 19.20 17.79
CA ASN A 43 5.88 17.93 18.43
C ASN A 43 5.51 16.71 17.54
N SER A 44 4.58 16.84 16.58
CA SER A 44 4.19 15.76 15.68
C SER A 44 5.35 15.32 14.81
N ALA A 45 6.15 16.24 14.28
CA ALA A 45 7.34 15.95 13.49
C ALA A 45 8.36 15.12 14.28
N LEU A 46 8.68 15.53 15.51
CA LEU A 46 9.61 14.81 16.38
C LEU A 46 9.11 13.41 16.77
N LYS A 47 7.79 13.25 16.97
CA LYS A 47 7.20 11.95 17.26
C LYS A 47 7.22 11.04 16.03
N ALA A 48 6.94 11.56 14.84
CA ALA A 48 7.00 10.82 13.59
C ALA A 48 8.44 10.34 13.31
N GLU A 49 9.43 11.22 13.51
CA GLU A 49 10.85 10.87 13.36
C GLU A 49 11.27 9.75 14.31
N LYS A 50 10.95 9.86 15.62
CA LYS A 50 11.26 8.81 16.61
C LYS A 50 10.60 7.45 16.29
N LYS A 51 9.52 7.43 15.55
CA LYS A 51 8.80 6.20 15.18
C LYS A 51 9.17 5.67 13.81
N SER A 52 9.83 6.46 12.97
CA SER A 52 10.15 6.11 11.57
C SER A 52 10.96 4.81 11.42
N SER A 53 11.76 4.46 12.43
CA SER A 53 12.55 3.22 12.47
C SER A 53 11.75 1.96 12.84
N ARG A 54 10.50 2.11 13.29
CA ARG A 54 9.65 0.96 13.64
C ARG A 54 9.10 0.31 12.39
N VAL A 55 9.01 -1.01 12.43
CA VAL A 55 8.48 -1.79 11.30
C VAL A 55 6.99 -1.54 11.16
N ALA A 56 6.59 -1.00 10.02
CA ALA A 56 5.21 -0.80 9.61
C ALA A 56 4.89 -1.85 8.53
N ALA A 57 4.47 -3.04 8.96
CA ALA A 57 4.25 -4.20 8.08
C ALA A 57 2.78 -4.44 7.74
N ASP A 58 1.87 -3.78 8.42
CA ASP A 58 0.43 -3.81 8.15
C ASP A 58 0.02 -2.56 7.34
N GLY A 59 -1.24 -2.43 6.97
CA GLY A 59 -1.72 -1.25 6.25
C GLY A 59 -2.82 -1.55 5.25
N ILE A 60 -3.00 -0.65 4.28
CA ILE A 60 -3.98 -0.77 3.20
C ILE A 60 -3.37 -0.35 1.86
N LEU A 61 -4.01 -0.84 0.80
CA LEU A 61 -3.83 -0.35 -0.57
C LEU A 61 -4.92 0.68 -0.90
N VAL A 62 -4.51 1.78 -1.52
CA VAL A 62 -5.39 2.85 -2.01
C VAL A 62 -5.22 2.98 -3.51
N VAL A 63 -6.32 3.11 -4.25
CA VAL A 63 -6.30 3.27 -5.72
C VAL A 63 -6.87 4.62 -6.09
N SER A 64 -6.16 5.33 -6.95
CA SER A 64 -6.63 6.52 -7.66
C SER A 64 -6.70 6.23 -9.16
N VAL A 65 -7.80 6.56 -9.80
CA VAL A 65 -8.00 6.37 -11.24
C VAL A 65 -8.37 7.69 -11.87
N ASN A 66 -7.70 8.02 -12.95
CA ASN A 66 -7.98 9.15 -13.81
C ASN A 66 -8.23 8.69 -15.25
N GLU A 67 -8.39 9.63 -16.17
CA GLU A 67 -8.68 9.32 -17.58
C GLU A 67 -7.51 8.65 -18.31
N ASP A 68 -6.27 8.92 -17.89
CA ASP A 68 -5.03 8.53 -18.57
C ASP A 68 -4.06 7.72 -17.70
N TYR A 69 -4.38 7.50 -16.42
CA TYR A 69 -3.54 6.69 -15.52
C TYR A 69 -4.33 6.15 -14.32
N ALA A 70 -3.84 5.05 -13.77
CA ALA A 70 -4.28 4.51 -12.47
C ALA A 70 -3.06 4.31 -11.56
N THR A 71 -3.21 4.69 -10.31
CA THR A 71 -2.14 4.64 -9.31
C THR A 71 -2.57 3.80 -8.12
N LEU A 72 -1.74 2.85 -7.75
CA LEU A 72 -1.87 2.02 -6.55
C LEU A 72 -0.84 2.49 -5.52
N VAL A 73 -1.30 2.79 -4.32
CA VAL A 73 -0.48 3.27 -3.21
C VAL A 73 -0.54 2.32 -2.05
N GLU A 74 0.61 1.98 -1.50
CA GLU A 74 0.73 1.22 -0.26
C GLU A 74 0.93 2.18 0.91
N LEU A 75 -0.05 2.21 1.82
CA LEU A 75 -0.02 2.93 3.09
C LEU A 75 0.17 1.92 4.21
N ASN A 76 1.25 2.06 4.98
CA ASN A 76 1.59 1.13 6.05
C ASN A 76 1.39 1.73 7.44
N SER A 77 1.04 0.85 8.38
CA SER A 77 0.97 1.05 9.83
C SER A 77 1.67 -0.10 10.57
N GLU A 78 1.88 0.03 11.88
CA GLU A 78 2.49 -1.04 12.68
C GLU A 78 1.52 -2.22 12.88
N THR A 79 0.22 -1.93 13.06
CA THR A 79 -0.82 -2.93 13.35
C THR A 79 -2.04 -2.83 12.42
N ASP A 80 -2.80 -3.91 12.35
CA ASP A 80 -4.08 -3.95 11.63
C ASP A 80 -5.18 -3.12 12.32
N PHE A 81 -5.06 -2.87 13.61
CA PHE A 81 -5.96 -1.96 14.34
C PHE A 81 -5.82 -0.54 13.83
N ALA A 82 -4.58 -0.06 13.68
CA ALA A 82 -4.30 1.27 13.13
C ALA A 82 -4.75 1.35 11.66
N ALA A 83 -4.55 0.30 10.87
CA ALA A 83 -5.00 0.25 9.47
C ALA A 83 -6.52 0.37 9.31
N LYS A 84 -7.30 0.02 10.35
CA LYS A 84 -8.77 0.13 10.38
C LYS A 84 -9.28 1.39 11.07
N ASP A 85 -8.38 2.21 11.63
CA ASP A 85 -8.76 3.47 12.28
C ASP A 85 -9.35 4.47 11.28
N ALA A 86 -10.43 5.16 11.67
CA ALA A 86 -11.13 6.09 10.80
C ALA A 86 -10.23 7.24 10.30
N ASN A 87 -9.27 7.70 11.12
CA ASN A 87 -8.33 8.74 10.71
C ASN A 87 -7.31 8.21 9.69
N PHE A 88 -6.88 6.94 9.82
CA PHE A 88 -6.00 6.31 8.85
C PHE A 88 -6.71 6.15 7.50
N LEU A 89 -7.95 5.67 7.50
CA LEU A 89 -8.75 5.53 6.28
C LEU A 89 -9.01 6.91 5.62
N SER A 90 -9.32 7.93 6.43
CA SER A 90 -9.48 9.31 5.95
C SER A 90 -8.19 9.86 5.33
N PHE A 91 -7.03 9.52 5.88
CA PHE A 91 -5.74 9.87 5.29
C PHE A 91 -5.53 9.17 3.94
N GLY A 92 -5.94 7.90 3.81
CA GLY A 92 -5.94 7.18 2.54
C GLY A 92 -6.76 7.91 1.45
N GLU A 93 -7.96 8.40 1.78
CA GLU A 93 -8.76 9.19 0.84
C GLU A 93 -8.10 10.53 0.48
N LYS A 94 -7.44 11.22 1.42
CA LYS A 94 -6.66 12.42 1.11
C LYS A 94 -5.50 12.14 0.15
N VAL A 95 -4.78 11.02 0.34
CA VAL A 95 -3.70 10.58 -0.56
C VAL A 95 -4.24 10.35 -1.97
N LYS A 96 -5.36 9.65 -2.08
CA LYS A 96 -6.05 9.39 -3.35
C LYS A 96 -6.44 10.68 -4.08
N GLU A 97 -7.08 11.61 -3.38
CA GLU A 97 -7.45 12.91 -3.94
C GLU A 97 -6.23 13.72 -4.37
N TYR A 98 -5.17 13.70 -3.58
CA TYR A 98 -3.94 14.45 -3.87
C TYR A 98 -3.27 13.93 -5.14
N ILE A 99 -3.16 12.61 -5.31
CA ILE A 99 -2.62 11.98 -6.50
C ILE A 99 -3.46 12.32 -7.72
N SER A 100 -4.79 12.21 -7.61
CA SER A 100 -5.71 12.54 -8.70
C SER A 100 -5.55 13.98 -9.20
N LYS A 101 -5.28 14.92 -8.29
CA LYS A 101 -5.14 16.35 -8.65
C LYS A 101 -3.75 16.72 -9.20
N ASN A 102 -2.68 16.05 -8.75
CA ASN A 102 -1.30 16.51 -8.95
C ASN A 102 -0.47 15.61 -9.87
N LYS A 103 -1.01 14.53 -10.41
CA LYS A 103 -0.31 13.56 -11.29
C LYS A 103 1.04 13.10 -10.70
N ILE A 104 1.00 12.58 -9.48
CA ILE A 104 2.21 12.13 -8.78
C ILE A 104 2.35 10.62 -8.91
N PHE A 105 3.53 10.18 -9.32
CA PHE A 105 3.82 8.77 -9.65
C PHE A 105 4.90 8.15 -8.75
N GLU A 106 5.47 8.92 -7.82
CA GLU A 106 6.53 8.46 -6.93
C GLU A 106 6.23 8.73 -5.47
N ALA A 107 6.59 7.79 -4.60
CA ALA A 107 6.39 7.91 -3.16
C ALA A 107 7.17 9.09 -2.55
N SER A 108 8.37 9.39 -3.05
CA SER A 108 9.21 10.52 -2.64
C SER A 108 8.49 11.86 -2.80
N ALA A 109 7.82 12.07 -3.94
CA ALA A 109 7.07 13.30 -4.21
C ALA A 109 5.86 13.46 -3.27
N LEU A 110 5.24 12.37 -2.83
CA LEU A 110 4.17 12.42 -1.82
C LEU A 110 4.71 12.79 -0.43
N GLN A 111 5.90 12.29 -0.08
CA GLN A 111 6.57 12.58 1.18
C GLN A 111 7.07 14.01 1.28
N GLU A 112 7.33 14.67 0.15
CA GLU A 112 7.72 16.09 0.07
C GLU A 112 6.52 17.05 -0.06
N SER A 113 5.30 16.51 -0.10
CA SER A 113 4.07 17.27 -0.27
C SER A 113 3.44 17.70 1.06
N SER A 114 2.31 18.44 0.97
CA SER A 114 1.49 18.78 2.14
C SER A 114 0.91 17.58 2.88
N LEU A 115 0.88 16.40 2.25
CA LEU A 115 0.47 15.14 2.89
C LEU A 115 1.43 14.71 4.01
N GLU A 116 2.67 15.16 3.99
CA GLU A 116 3.64 14.84 5.03
C GLU A 116 3.26 15.44 6.39
N ASP A 117 2.66 16.62 6.41
CA ASP A 117 2.17 17.22 7.65
C ASP A 117 0.92 16.48 8.17
N ASP A 118 0.01 16.08 7.28
CA ASP A 118 -1.13 15.22 7.63
C ASP A 118 -0.66 13.87 8.18
N ARG A 119 0.34 13.25 7.55
CA ARG A 119 0.95 11.99 8.02
C ARG A 119 1.55 12.12 9.42
N LYS A 120 2.33 13.18 9.67
CA LYS A 120 2.94 13.45 10.99
C LYS A 120 1.87 13.64 12.06
N ALA A 121 0.82 14.40 11.75
CA ALA A 121 -0.32 14.58 12.65
C ALA A 121 -1.02 13.25 12.96
N LEU A 122 -1.18 12.39 11.94
CA LEU A 122 -1.77 11.08 12.08
C LEU A 122 -0.91 10.14 12.95
N VAL A 123 0.42 10.14 12.76
CA VAL A 123 1.37 9.42 13.65
C VAL A 123 1.23 9.87 15.11
N GLN A 124 1.00 11.14 15.35
CA GLN A 124 0.78 11.65 16.71
C GLN A 124 -0.56 11.19 17.28
N THR A 125 -1.61 11.15 16.47
CA THR A 125 -2.97 10.79 16.87
C THR A 125 -3.09 9.29 17.17
N ILE A 126 -2.66 8.45 16.21
CA ILE A 126 -2.74 6.98 16.30
C ILE A 126 -1.66 6.44 17.23
N GLY A 127 -0.48 7.05 17.22
CA GLY A 127 0.62 6.61 18.08
C GLY A 127 1.50 5.53 17.43
N GLU A 128 1.33 5.23 16.15
CA GLU A 128 2.11 4.26 15.39
C GLU A 128 2.92 4.92 14.26
N ASN A 129 3.94 4.21 13.75
CA ASN A 129 4.62 4.59 12.52
C ASN A 129 3.67 4.41 11.34
N ILE A 130 3.50 5.45 10.53
CA ILE A 130 2.68 5.46 9.33
C ILE A 130 3.55 5.91 8.16
N GLN A 131 3.49 5.15 7.06
CA GLN A 131 4.34 5.37 5.89
C GLN A 131 3.54 5.29 4.60
N ILE A 132 3.84 6.19 3.66
CA ILE A 132 3.53 6.02 2.23
C ILE A 132 4.74 5.27 1.66
N ARG A 133 4.60 3.96 1.46
CA ARG A 133 5.74 3.08 1.17
C ARG A 133 6.04 2.95 -0.30
N ARG A 134 5.01 2.67 -1.10
CA ARG A 134 5.14 2.45 -2.54
C ARG A 134 4.03 3.14 -3.30
N VAL A 135 4.38 3.62 -4.48
CA VAL A 135 3.44 4.14 -5.47
C VAL A 135 3.76 3.42 -6.77
N VAL A 136 2.75 2.85 -7.40
CA VAL A 136 2.86 2.21 -8.71
C VAL A 136 1.79 2.80 -9.60
N THR A 137 2.19 3.33 -10.75
CA THR A 137 1.28 3.94 -11.71
C THR A 137 1.35 3.20 -13.04
N LEU A 138 0.21 2.93 -13.62
CA LEU A 138 0.05 2.46 -14.99
C LEU A 138 -0.63 3.55 -15.81
N GLU A 139 -0.01 3.92 -16.91
CA GLU A 139 -0.57 4.83 -17.90
C GLU A 139 -1.38 4.02 -18.92
N PHE A 140 -2.47 4.59 -19.39
CA PHE A 140 -3.32 4.02 -20.44
C PHE A 140 -4.02 5.12 -21.22
N ASP A 141 -4.50 4.81 -22.39
CA ASP A 141 -5.28 5.69 -23.25
C ASP A 141 -6.68 5.15 -23.49
N SER A 142 -7.51 5.92 -24.20
CA SER A 142 -8.91 5.56 -24.50
C SER A 142 -9.09 4.28 -25.35
N SER A 143 -8.02 3.73 -25.93
CA SER A 143 -8.04 2.47 -26.68
C SER A 143 -7.74 1.25 -25.81
N MET A 144 -7.38 1.48 -24.54
CA MET A 144 -7.00 0.46 -23.56
C MET A 144 -8.07 0.30 -22.49
N ASN A 145 -8.05 -0.83 -21.82
CA ASN A 145 -8.95 -1.13 -20.71
C ASN A 145 -8.14 -1.25 -19.42
N ILE A 146 -8.71 -0.77 -18.32
CA ILE A 146 -8.08 -0.83 -16.99
C ILE A 146 -8.82 -1.83 -16.09
N GLY A 147 -8.10 -2.82 -15.59
CA GLY A 147 -8.57 -3.75 -14.57
C GLY A 147 -8.01 -3.42 -13.22
N ILE A 148 -8.88 -3.29 -12.24
CA ILE A 148 -8.52 -2.99 -10.86
C ILE A 148 -9.13 -4.05 -9.96
N TYR A 149 -8.29 -4.65 -9.15
CA TYR A 149 -8.74 -5.56 -8.11
C TYR A 149 -8.09 -5.18 -6.77
N ILE A 150 -8.93 -4.96 -5.76
CA ILE A 150 -8.52 -4.82 -4.37
C ILE A 150 -9.30 -5.86 -3.57
N HIS A 151 -8.59 -6.68 -2.84
CA HIS A 151 -9.19 -7.67 -1.96
C HIS A 151 -9.96 -7.01 -0.81
N SER A 152 -10.93 -7.71 -0.24
CA SER A 152 -11.84 -7.16 0.77
C SER A 152 -11.16 -6.62 2.04
N ASP A 153 -9.96 -7.10 2.35
CA ASP A 153 -9.14 -6.62 3.48
C ASP A 153 -8.21 -5.45 3.11
N SER A 154 -8.25 -5.01 1.84
CA SER A 154 -7.40 -3.94 1.28
C SER A 154 -5.90 -4.18 1.37
N LYS A 155 -5.44 -5.41 1.66
CA LYS A 155 -4.02 -5.76 1.79
C LYS A 155 -3.42 -6.35 0.51
N LEU A 156 -4.24 -6.83 -0.37
CA LEU A 156 -3.87 -7.43 -1.64
C LEU A 156 -4.60 -6.72 -2.77
N GLY A 157 -3.90 -6.40 -3.84
CA GLY A 157 -4.50 -5.79 -5.01
C GLY A 157 -3.56 -5.71 -6.19
N SER A 158 -4.13 -5.48 -7.36
CA SER A 158 -3.39 -5.31 -8.60
C SER A 158 -4.06 -4.33 -9.55
N LEU A 159 -3.24 -3.77 -10.43
CA LEU A 159 -3.66 -2.99 -11.60
C LEU A 159 -3.22 -3.73 -12.85
N VAL A 160 -4.07 -3.77 -13.85
CA VAL A 160 -3.80 -4.37 -15.17
C VAL A 160 -4.31 -3.46 -16.26
N VAL A 161 -3.50 -3.22 -17.27
CA VAL A 161 -3.90 -2.54 -18.50
C VAL A 161 -3.89 -3.54 -19.65
N THR A 162 -4.98 -3.58 -20.43
CA THR A 162 -5.10 -4.45 -21.59
C THR A 162 -5.40 -3.62 -22.84
N LYS A 163 -4.81 -4.02 -23.98
CA LYS A 163 -5.08 -3.38 -25.27
C LYS A 163 -6.40 -3.87 -25.90
N ASP A 164 -6.76 -5.11 -25.65
CA ASP A 164 -7.94 -5.75 -26.20
C ASP A 164 -8.89 -6.19 -25.08
N GLY A 165 -10.14 -6.48 -25.42
CA GLY A 165 -11.17 -6.92 -24.48
C GLY A 165 -12.06 -5.79 -24.00
N ASN A 166 -12.36 -5.80 -22.72
CA ASN A 166 -13.15 -4.79 -22.02
C ASN A 166 -12.72 -4.71 -20.54
N ASP A 167 -13.26 -3.76 -19.80
CA ASP A 167 -12.92 -3.55 -18.38
C ASP A 167 -13.26 -4.77 -17.50
N GLU A 168 -14.27 -5.56 -17.85
CA GLU A 168 -14.62 -6.78 -17.11
C GLU A 168 -13.52 -7.83 -17.24
N ILE A 169 -13.03 -8.05 -18.47
CA ILE A 169 -11.90 -8.98 -18.74
C ILE A 169 -10.63 -8.46 -18.04
N ALA A 170 -10.33 -7.17 -18.14
CA ALA A 170 -9.18 -6.57 -17.48
C ALA A 170 -9.25 -6.75 -15.94
N LYS A 171 -10.44 -6.61 -15.35
CA LYS A 171 -10.68 -6.86 -13.92
C LYS A 171 -10.50 -8.33 -13.53
N ASP A 172 -10.98 -9.28 -14.37
CA ASP A 172 -10.77 -10.70 -14.12
C ASP A 172 -9.29 -11.06 -14.15
N ILE A 173 -8.53 -10.49 -15.09
CA ILE A 173 -7.07 -10.65 -15.16
C ILE A 173 -6.41 -10.04 -13.91
N ALA A 174 -6.84 -8.87 -13.45
CA ALA A 174 -6.32 -8.26 -12.22
C ALA A 174 -6.58 -9.17 -11.01
N MET A 175 -7.75 -9.76 -10.89
CA MET A 175 -8.07 -10.74 -9.85
C MET A 175 -7.17 -11.99 -9.95
N HIS A 176 -6.91 -12.49 -11.15
CA HIS A 176 -5.99 -13.59 -11.39
C HIS A 176 -4.55 -13.24 -10.98
N VAL A 177 -4.06 -12.06 -11.37
CA VAL A 177 -2.74 -11.56 -10.98
C VAL A 177 -2.61 -11.51 -9.46
N SER A 178 -3.62 -11.01 -8.76
CA SER A 178 -3.62 -10.98 -7.29
C SER A 178 -3.59 -12.37 -6.66
N ALA A 179 -4.29 -13.34 -7.26
CA ALA A 179 -4.39 -14.70 -6.72
C ALA A 179 -3.11 -15.52 -6.93
N PHE A 180 -2.48 -15.41 -8.10
CA PHE A 180 -1.34 -16.24 -8.51
C PHE A 180 0.01 -15.55 -8.37
N ASN A 181 0.04 -14.22 -8.22
CA ASN A 181 1.26 -13.42 -8.10
C ASN A 181 2.32 -13.80 -9.15
N PRO A 182 2.00 -13.74 -10.46
CA PRO A 182 2.94 -14.12 -11.51
C PRO A 182 4.19 -13.24 -11.47
N LEU A 183 5.34 -13.81 -11.79
CA LEU A 183 6.62 -13.09 -11.78
C LEU A 183 6.71 -12.07 -12.91
N CYS A 184 6.08 -12.37 -14.06
CA CYS A 184 6.14 -11.54 -15.26
C CYS A 184 5.01 -11.93 -16.23
N LEU A 185 4.87 -11.18 -17.31
CA LEU A 185 3.87 -11.44 -18.35
C LEU A 185 4.25 -12.66 -19.20
N SER A 186 5.49 -12.72 -19.65
CA SER A 186 5.98 -13.79 -20.53
C SER A 186 7.35 -14.30 -20.09
N GLN A 187 7.78 -15.42 -20.68
CA GLN A 187 9.09 -16.00 -20.39
C GLN A 187 10.26 -15.10 -20.83
N ASP A 188 10.04 -14.26 -21.84
CA ASP A 188 11.05 -13.34 -22.37
C ASP A 188 11.33 -12.17 -21.41
N ASP A 189 10.39 -11.89 -20.50
CA ASP A 189 10.50 -10.83 -19.47
C ASP A 189 11.21 -11.30 -18.19
N ILE A 190 11.51 -12.60 -18.08
CA ILE A 190 12.20 -13.15 -16.92
C ILE A 190 13.70 -12.86 -17.02
N ASP A 191 14.28 -12.33 -15.96
CA ASP A 191 15.72 -12.27 -15.79
C ASP A 191 16.30 -13.69 -15.85
N LYS A 192 17.31 -13.90 -16.70
CA LYS A 192 17.94 -15.21 -16.91
C LYS A 192 18.50 -15.82 -15.61
N GLU A 193 19.06 -15.00 -14.74
CA GLU A 193 19.59 -15.45 -13.44
C GLU A 193 18.46 -15.97 -12.54
N VAL A 194 17.32 -15.27 -12.52
CA VAL A 194 16.12 -15.70 -11.79
C VAL A 194 15.59 -17.01 -12.34
N LEU A 195 15.49 -17.12 -13.67
CA LEU A 195 15.02 -18.34 -14.34
C LEU A 195 15.92 -19.54 -14.04
N GLU A 196 17.25 -19.37 -14.11
CA GLU A 196 18.20 -20.43 -13.81
C GLU A 196 18.15 -20.86 -12.33
N ARG A 197 17.99 -19.88 -11.42
CA ARG A 197 17.82 -20.15 -10.00
C ARG A 197 16.56 -20.96 -9.71
N GLU A 198 15.43 -20.55 -10.27
CA GLU A 198 14.16 -21.28 -10.13
C GLU A 198 14.24 -22.69 -10.74
N LYS A 199 14.86 -22.83 -11.92
CA LYS A 199 15.12 -24.15 -12.53
C LYS A 199 15.90 -25.05 -11.59
N ALA A 200 16.99 -24.56 -10.99
CA ALA A 200 17.82 -25.33 -10.05
C ALA A 200 17.02 -25.76 -8.81
N ILE A 201 16.18 -24.87 -8.26
CA ILE A 201 15.32 -25.20 -7.11
C ILE A 201 14.33 -26.31 -7.48
N TYR A 202 13.65 -26.19 -8.64
CA TYR A 202 12.68 -27.20 -9.07
C TYR A 202 13.33 -28.52 -9.47
N GLN A 203 14.53 -28.50 -10.02
CA GLN A 203 15.31 -29.73 -10.28
C GLN A 203 15.64 -30.48 -9.01
N ASN A 204 16.11 -29.77 -7.97
CA ASN A 204 16.39 -30.39 -6.67
C ASN A 204 15.11 -31.00 -6.05
N GLN A 205 13.98 -30.27 -6.09
CA GLN A 205 12.70 -30.79 -5.62
C GLN A 205 12.20 -32.00 -6.43
N ALA A 206 12.48 -32.03 -7.74
CA ALA A 206 12.12 -33.16 -8.59
C ALA A 206 12.98 -34.40 -8.31
N GLN A 207 14.30 -34.23 -8.05
CA GLN A 207 15.19 -35.30 -7.67
C GLN A 207 14.74 -36.02 -6.40
N ASP A 208 14.28 -35.25 -5.39
CA ASP A 208 13.75 -35.80 -4.14
C ASP A 208 12.48 -36.64 -4.35
N SER A 209 11.80 -36.47 -5.48
CA SER A 209 10.59 -37.22 -5.80
C SER A 209 10.82 -38.65 -6.29
N GLY A 210 12.08 -39.03 -6.62
CA GLY A 210 12.46 -40.34 -7.10
C GLY A 210 11.88 -40.79 -8.43
N LYS A 211 11.40 -39.83 -9.25
CA LYS A 211 10.77 -40.09 -10.56
C LYS A 211 11.82 -40.17 -11.67
N PRO A 212 11.50 -40.83 -12.81
CA PRO A 212 12.36 -40.81 -14.00
C PRO A 212 12.67 -39.41 -14.51
N GLN A 213 13.85 -39.22 -15.14
CA GLN A 213 14.35 -37.92 -15.58
C GLN A 213 13.37 -37.17 -16.51
N ASP A 214 12.78 -37.85 -17.47
CA ASP A 214 11.83 -37.27 -18.43
C ASP A 214 10.53 -36.76 -17.75
N ILE A 215 10.17 -37.34 -16.61
CA ILE A 215 9.03 -36.85 -15.80
C ILE A 215 9.49 -35.66 -14.96
N MET A 216 10.70 -35.68 -14.43
CA MET A 216 11.27 -34.57 -13.67
C MET A 216 11.39 -33.31 -14.54
N ASP A 217 11.91 -33.43 -15.76
CA ASP A 217 12.06 -32.33 -16.71
C ASP A 217 10.68 -31.68 -17.04
N LYS A 218 9.67 -32.52 -17.30
CA LYS A 218 8.29 -32.03 -17.50
C LYS A 218 7.69 -31.35 -16.27
N MET A 219 8.04 -31.83 -15.07
CA MET A 219 7.58 -31.17 -13.83
C MET A 219 8.24 -29.81 -13.64
N VAL A 220 9.55 -29.70 -13.94
CA VAL A 220 10.29 -28.43 -13.90
C VAL A 220 9.69 -27.42 -14.87
N ASP A 221 9.50 -27.83 -16.14
CA ASP A 221 8.90 -26.99 -17.18
C ASP A 221 7.46 -26.55 -16.81
N GLY A 222 6.67 -27.45 -16.24
CA GLY A 222 5.32 -27.14 -15.77
C GLY A 222 5.31 -26.12 -14.63
N LYS A 223 6.24 -26.24 -13.67
CA LYS A 223 6.36 -25.29 -12.57
C LYS A 223 6.84 -23.91 -13.02
N ILE A 224 7.77 -23.85 -13.98
CA ILE A 224 8.23 -22.60 -14.57
C ILE A 224 7.07 -21.91 -15.31
N LYS A 225 6.31 -22.67 -16.09
CA LYS A 225 5.12 -22.14 -16.77
C LYS A 225 4.10 -21.53 -15.79
N ASN A 226 3.89 -22.14 -14.64
CA ASN A 226 2.98 -21.62 -13.61
C ASN A 226 3.44 -20.29 -12.98
N CYS A 227 4.70 -19.89 -13.19
CA CYS A 227 5.20 -18.58 -12.77
C CYS A 227 4.85 -17.46 -13.77
N LEU A 228 4.26 -17.78 -14.92
CA LEU A 228 3.94 -16.86 -15.99
C LEU A 228 2.45 -16.56 -16.04
N LEU A 229 2.09 -15.30 -16.28
CA LEU A 229 0.69 -14.90 -16.38
C LEU A 229 -0.04 -15.64 -17.53
N TYR A 230 0.57 -15.71 -18.71
CA TYR A 230 -0.03 -16.33 -19.89
C TYR A 230 -0.25 -17.84 -19.83
N THR A 231 0.39 -18.51 -18.87
CA THR A 231 0.30 -19.98 -18.75
C THR A 231 -0.43 -20.42 -17.49
N SER A 232 -0.76 -19.50 -16.60
CA SER A 232 -1.56 -19.79 -15.41
C SER A 232 -3.02 -20.02 -15.81
N PRO A 233 -3.70 -21.05 -15.25
CA PRO A 233 -5.13 -21.27 -15.52
C PRO A 233 -5.93 -20.07 -15.00
N SER A 234 -6.90 -19.61 -15.78
CA SER A 234 -7.84 -18.60 -15.34
C SER A 234 -8.66 -19.11 -14.15
N PRO A 235 -9.05 -18.27 -13.19
CA PRO A 235 -9.96 -18.66 -12.11
C PRO A 235 -11.28 -19.26 -12.61
N ARG A 236 -11.71 -18.93 -13.84
CA ARG A 236 -12.90 -19.50 -14.50
C ARG A 236 -12.67 -20.90 -15.06
N ASP A 237 -11.42 -21.30 -15.29
CA ASP A 237 -11.08 -22.63 -15.84
C ASP A 237 -10.90 -23.68 -14.74
N ALA A 238 -10.94 -23.26 -13.47
CA ALA A 238 -10.76 -24.11 -12.28
C ALA A 238 -12.09 -24.59 -11.67
N SER A 239 -13.24 -24.35 -12.32
CA SER A 239 -14.59 -24.72 -11.85
C SER A 239 -15.14 -25.93 -12.59
#